data_1248a8d1468cd1f0cb8cfc5e1ee6c732
#
_entry.id   1248a8d1468cd1f0cb8cfc5e1ee6c732
#
_cell.length_a   1.000
_cell.length_b   1.000
_cell.length_c   1.000
_cell.angle_alpha   90.00
_cell.angle_beta   90.00
_cell.angle_gamma   90.00
#
_symmetry.space_group_name_H-M   'P 1'
#
loop_
_entity.id
_entity.type
_entity.pdbx_description
1 polymer ?
#
loop_
_entity_poly.entity_id
_entity_poly.type
_entity_poly.pdbx_seq_one_letter_code
_entity_poly.pdbx_strand_id
1 'polypeptide(L)'
;MRKLILLALVFTFGLTLSDFNAPAKSLDEKLPIRGLAVAAPTPQDMDLFVRFIKEELSPAKVNLLILRVDWGYAYESHPELRDDNPLSRSDVERLVSVCRENNIRLVPHINLLGHQSWAKKTGPLLREYPEFDETPSVKTEEYEGWPNPQGLYCKSYCPLHPDVHKIVFEVVDELCDVFKSDAFHAGMDEVFYLGEKECPRCNGMDKAELYAGEVRAIHDHLALSGRQMMIWGDRLLDGRTTGLGEWEASYNGTWRAIDMIPKDILICDWHYVRSDLSGVFFAMKGLPVVSCGYQNPETSVQQVKDMVQFRSQTTQVTASKLQGYVHTIWSGSGRFLKGYYQKDEDPQKNSDAKALKAVLAYLKELSKE
;
A
#
# COMPACT_ATOMS: atom_id res chain seq x y z
N MET A 1 19.24 -82.73 -8.08
CA MET A 1 19.49 -81.67 -7.09
C MET A 1 20.28 -80.57 -7.80
N ARG A 2 19.62 -79.52 -8.25
CA ARG A 2 20.27 -78.33 -8.89
C ARG A 2 20.42 -77.25 -7.84
N LYS A 3 21.66 -76.87 -7.54
CA LYS A 3 21.98 -75.77 -6.68
C LYS A 3 21.81 -74.45 -7.43
N LEU A 4 20.89 -73.59 -6.97
CA LEU A 4 20.77 -72.22 -7.42
C LEU A 4 21.82 -71.37 -6.66
N ILE A 5 22.69 -70.73 -7.41
CA ILE A 5 23.63 -69.73 -6.87
C ILE A 5 22.95 -68.36 -7.04
N LEU A 6 22.62 -67.71 -5.95
CA LEU A 6 22.06 -66.34 -5.91
C LEU A 6 23.22 -65.36 -5.91
N LEU A 7 23.43 -64.63 -7.01
CA LEU A 7 24.40 -63.55 -7.09
C LEU A 7 23.75 -62.27 -6.57
N ALA A 8 24.19 -61.78 -5.39
CA ALA A 8 23.75 -60.47 -4.86
C ALA A 8 24.66 -59.39 -5.45
N LEU A 9 24.08 -58.58 -6.34
CA LEU A 9 24.69 -57.34 -6.81
C LEU A 9 24.47 -56.25 -5.74
N VAL A 10 25.54 -55.86 -5.04
CA VAL A 10 25.56 -54.72 -4.16
C VAL A 10 25.82 -53.46 -5.01
N PHE A 11 24.79 -52.66 -5.24
CA PHE A 11 24.91 -51.33 -5.84
C PHE A 11 25.34 -50.36 -4.71
N THR A 12 26.61 -50.02 -4.66
CA THR A 12 27.09 -48.89 -3.86
C THR A 12 26.74 -47.57 -4.58
N PHE A 13 25.67 -46.92 -4.16
CA PHE A 13 25.40 -45.54 -4.54
C PHE A 13 26.40 -44.66 -3.80
N GLY A 14 27.45 -44.24 -4.48
CA GLY A 14 28.32 -43.17 -4.01
C GLY A 14 27.59 -41.84 -4.08
N LEU A 15 26.95 -41.39 -2.97
CA LEU A 15 26.49 -40.02 -2.81
C LEU A 15 27.74 -39.12 -2.71
N THR A 16 28.17 -38.57 -3.83
CA THR A 16 29.04 -37.39 -3.80
C THR A 16 28.18 -36.23 -3.35
N LEU A 17 28.27 -35.88 -2.07
CA LEU A 17 27.83 -34.58 -1.56
C LEU A 17 28.73 -33.51 -2.21
N SER A 18 28.38 -33.08 -3.42
CA SER A 18 28.87 -31.80 -3.91
C SER A 18 28.09 -30.75 -3.12
N ASP A 19 28.76 -30.17 -2.12
CA ASP A 19 28.36 -28.90 -1.53
C ASP A 19 28.33 -27.86 -2.65
N PHE A 20 27.19 -27.78 -3.35
CA PHE A 20 26.86 -26.61 -4.16
C PHE A 20 26.68 -25.46 -3.18
N ASN A 21 27.74 -24.72 -2.91
CA ASN A 21 27.62 -23.36 -2.40
C ASN A 21 26.91 -22.54 -3.48
N ALA A 22 25.59 -22.58 -3.49
CA ALA A 22 24.82 -21.62 -4.29
C ALA A 22 25.24 -20.22 -3.84
N PRO A 23 25.57 -19.31 -4.77
CA PRO A 23 25.95 -17.96 -4.41
C PRO A 23 24.85 -17.34 -3.53
N ALA A 24 25.25 -16.58 -2.50
CA ALA A 24 24.31 -15.88 -1.64
C ALA A 24 23.37 -15.02 -2.50
N LYS A 25 22.06 -15.12 -2.25
CA LYS A 25 21.07 -14.34 -3.00
C LYS A 25 21.28 -12.85 -2.74
N SER A 26 21.22 -12.05 -3.78
CA SER A 26 21.24 -10.59 -3.68
C SER A 26 20.06 -10.07 -2.85
N LEU A 27 20.17 -8.84 -2.34
CA LEU A 27 19.07 -8.20 -1.61
C LEU A 27 17.80 -8.12 -2.47
N ASP A 28 17.93 -7.85 -3.78
CA ASP A 28 16.79 -7.77 -4.70
C ASP A 28 16.12 -9.15 -4.93
N GLU A 29 16.85 -10.22 -4.84
CA GLU A 29 16.28 -11.58 -4.89
C GLU A 29 15.60 -11.96 -3.57
N LYS A 30 16.18 -11.54 -2.42
CA LYS A 30 15.60 -11.80 -1.09
C LYS A 30 14.34 -10.98 -0.85
N LEU A 31 14.38 -9.69 -1.18
CA LEU A 31 13.33 -8.70 -0.90
C LEU A 31 13.26 -7.65 -2.02
N PRO A 32 12.59 -7.92 -3.15
CA PRO A 32 12.57 -7.04 -4.32
C PRO A 32 12.11 -5.62 -4.04
N ILE A 33 11.04 -5.47 -3.25
CA ILE A 33 10.50 -4.17 -2.85
C ILE A 33 10.86 -3.89 -1.39
N ARG A 34 11.46 -2.72 -1.18
CA ARG A 34 11.79 -2.16 0.14
C ARG A 34 11.30 -0.72 0.12
N GLY A 35 10.10 -0.51 0.65
CA GLY A 35 9.37 0.73 0.46
C GLY A 35 9.08 1.51 1.72
N LEU A 36 8.69 2.76 1.50
CA LEU A 36 8.09 3.66 2.48
C LEU A 36 6.83 4.29 1.86
N ALA A 37 5.73 4.28 2.60
CA ALA A 37 4.54 5.07 2.31
C ALA A 37 4.42 6.19 3.35
N VAL A 38 4.37 7.44 2.91
CA VAL A 38 4.36 8.61 3.78
C VAL A 38 3.59 9.77 3.12
N ALA A 39 3.05 10.69 3.91
CA ALA A 39 2.43 11.88 3.37
C ALA A 39 3.44 12.74 2.57
N ALA A 40 2.98 13.38 1.52
CA ALA A 40 3.77 14.36 0.79
C ALA A 40 4.27 15.46 1.75
N PRO A 41 5.49 16.00 1.57
CA PRO A 41 5.95 17.14 2.33
C PRO A 41 5.12 18.37 1.96
N THR A 42 5.02 19.32 2.89
CA THR A 42 4.64 20.69 2.52
C THR A 42 5.82 21.39 1.81
N PRO A 43 5.59 22.46 1.03
CA PRO A 43 6.69 23.22 0.44
C PRO A 43 7.76 23.64 1.48
N GLN A 44 7.34 23.94 2.74
CA GLN A 44 8.23 24.35 3.83
C GLN A 44 9.10 23.21 4.37
N ASP A 45 8.64 21.96 4.28
CA ASP A 45 9.35 20.77 4.76
C ASP A 45 10.17 20.08 3.64
N MET A 46 10.17 20.62 2.44
CA MET A 46 10.78 20.01 1.23
C MET A 46 12.28 19.73 1.42
N ASP A 47 13.05 20.68 1.94
CA ASP A 47 14.50 20.49 2.13
C ASP A 47 14.80 19.37 3.12
N LEU A 48 14.01 19.28 4.20
CA LEU A 48 14.15 18.24 5.19
C LEU A 48 13.76 16.86 4.60
N PHE A 49 12.76 16.81 3.76
CA PHE A 49 12.33 15.58 3.09
C PHE A 49 13.37 15.10 2.07
N VAL A 50 13.94 16.02 1.27
CA VAL A 50 15.04 15.70 0.35
C VAL A 50 16.26 15.17 1.10
N ARG A 51 16.61 15.78 2.21
CA ARG A 51 17.68 15.31 3.09
C ARG A 51 17.41 13.89 3.58
N PHE A 52 16.18 13.60 4.01
CA PHE A 52 15.77 12.28 4.48
C PHE A 52 15.90 11.19 3.39
N ILE A 53 15.51 11.49 2.15
CA ILE A 53 15.70 10.57 1.02
C ILE A 53 17.18 10.23 0.86
N LYS A 54 18.06 11.23 0.84
CA LYS A 54 19.50 11.06 0.58
C LYS A 54 20.27 10.41 1.73
N GLU A 55 19.96 10.80 2.96
CA GLU A 55 20.75 10.38 4.13
C GLU A 55 20.24 9.12 4.80
N GLU A 56 18.95 8.81 4.67
CA GLU A 56 18.32 7.69 5.39
C GLU A 56 17.80 6.59 4.46
N LEU A 57 16.98 6.94 3.47
CA LEU A 57 16.33 5.95 2.61
C LEU A 57 17.33 5.31 1.63
N SER A 58 18.09 6.10 0.91
CA SER A 58 19.05 5.63 -0.09
C SER A 58 20.14 4.71 0.51
N PRO A 59 20.80 5.05 1.63
CA PRO A 59 21.78 4.16 2.26
C PRO A 59 21.20 2.85 2.79
N ALA A 60 19.90 2.81 3.11
CA ALA A 60 19.19 1.61 3.54
C ALA A 60 18.63 0.77 2.37
N LYS A 61 18.95 1.16 1.12
CA LYS A 61 18.50 0.46 -0.09
C LYS A 61 16.98 0.42 -0.23
N VAL A 62 16.29 1.43 0.30
CA VAL A 62 14.88 1.68 -0.02
C VAL A 62 14.79 1.99 -1.50
N ASN A 63 13.87 1.32 -2.22
CA ASN A 63 13.73 1.44 -3.67
C ASN A 63 12.32 1.81 -4.13
N LEU A 64 11.37 1.98 -3.18
CA LEU A 64 10.00 2.43 -3.46
C LEU A 64 9.60 3.52 -2.45
N LEU A 65 9.09 4.63 -2.93
CA LEU A 65 8.45 5.68 -2.13
C LEU A 65 7.03 5.90 -2.65
N ILE A 66 6.04 5.49 -1.85
CA ILE A 66 4.63 5.81 -2.08
C ILE A 66 4.35 7.12 -1.36
N LEU A 67 4.03 8.15 -2.11
CA LEU A 67 3.83 9.50 -1.59
C LEU A 67 2.33 9.83 -1.57
N ARG A 68 1.73 9.88 -0.38
CA ARG A 68 0.33 10.26 -0.22
C ARG A 68 0.17 11.74 -0.48
N VAL A 69 -0.27 12.07 -1.67
CA VAL A 69 -0.47 13.45 -2.14
C VAL A 69 -1.89 13.89 -1.86
N ASP A 70 -2.86 13.00 -2.11
CA ASP A 70 -4.29 13.29 -2.03
C ASP A 70 -4.59 14.61 -2.78
N TRP A 71 -5.10 15.62 -2.09
CA TRP A 71 -5.44 16.92 -2.68
C TRP A 71 -4.32 17.97 -2.50
N GLY A 72 -3.16 17.56 -2.00
CA GLY A 72 -2.02 18.42 -1.69
C GLY A 72 -1.09 18.74 -2.87
N TYR A 73 -1.59 18.68 -4.10
CA TYR A 73 -0.91 19.17 -5.31
C TYR A 73 -1.70 20.32 -5.95
N ALA A 74 -1.02 21.22 -6.66
CA ALA A 74 -1.63 22.35 -7.33
C ALA A 74 -2.26 21.94 -8.67
N TYR A 75 -3.26 21.04 -8.63
CA TYR A 75 -3.94 20.52 -9.82
C TYR A 75 -4.38 21.65 -10.76
N GLU A 76 -4.03 21.54 -12.04
CA GLU A 76 -4.48 22.47 -13.09
C GLU A 76 -5.83 22.04 -13.66
N SER A 77 -6.07 20.72 -13.75
CA SER A 77 -7.33 20.13 -14.21
C SER A 77 -8.50 20.49 -13.30
N HIS A 78 -8.30 20.42 -11.99
CA HIS A 78 -9.33 20.65 -10.96
C HIS A 78 -8.81 21.54 -9.82
N PRO A 79 -8.66 22.86 -10.07
CA PRO A 79 -8.13 23.81 -9.07
C PRO A 79 -8.96 23.86 -7.78
N GLU A 80 -10.25 23.58 -7.86
CA GLU A 80 -11.20 23.58 -6.74
C GLU A 80 -10.94 22.44 -5.73
N LEU A 81 -10.21 21.39 -6.13
CA LEU A 81 -9.91 20.26 -5.27
C LEU A 81 -8.61 20.43 -4.47
N ARG A 82 -7.87 21.52 -4.68
CA ARG A 82 -6.58 21.75 -4.01
C ARG A 82 -6.74 21.99 -2.52
N ASP A 83 -5.83 21.47 -1.73
CA ASP A 83 -5.62 21.89 -0.35
C ASP A 83 -5.03 23.33 -0.28
N ASP A 84 -5.07 23.93 0.92
CA ASP A 84 -4.63 25.33 1.11
C ASP A 84 -3.14 25.60 0.83
N ASN A 85 -2.28 24.58 0.92
CA ASN A 85 -0.82 24.70 0.74
C ASN A 85 -0.26 23.57 -0.13
N PRO A 86 -0.68 23.48 -1.38
CA PRO A 86 -0.33 22.38 -2.25
C PRO A 86 1.12 22.48 -2.74
N LEU A 87 1.70 21.31 -3.08
CA LEU A 87 2.96 21.25 -3.81
C LEU A 87 2.78 21.87 -5.21
N SER A 88 3.73 22.68 -5.62
CA SER A 88 3.83 23.16 -6.99
C SER A 88 4.41 22.08 -7.93
N ARG A 89 4.26 22.27 -9.24
CA ARG A 89 4.93 21.45 -10.25
C ARG A 89 6.44 21.37 -10.01
N SER A 90 7.08 22.47 -9.69
CA SER A 90 8.54 22.51 -9.42
C SER A 90 8.94 21.74 -8.17
N ASP A 91 8.08 21.71 -7.14
CA ASP A 91 8.31 20.89 -5.95
C ASP A 91 8.29 19.40 -6.29
N VAL A 92 7.31 18.97 -7.08
CA VAL A 92 7.20 17.58 -7.53
C VAL A 92 8.37 17.19 -8.44
N GLU A 93 8.74 18.03 -9.40
CA GLU A 93 9.89 17.79 -10.28
C GLU A 93 11.19 17.62 -9.48
N ARG A 94 11.36 18.40 -8.42
CA ARG A 94 12.48 18.24 -7.47
C ARG A 94 12.46 16.86 -6.77
N LEU A 95 11.31 16.41 -6.30
CA LEU A 95 11.17 15.07 -5.69
C LEU A 95 11.47 13.95 -6.69
N VAL A 96 10.95 14.07 -7.90
CA VAL A 96 11.22 13.12 -9.00
C VAL A 96 12.72 13.02 -9.28
N SER A 97 13.43 14.16 -9.40
CA SER A 97 14.87 14.18 -9.64
C SER A 97 15.64 13.48 -8.51
N VAL A 98 15.33 13.85 -7.26
CA VAL A 98 16.02 13.28 -6.09
C VAL A 98 15.76 11.79 -5.97
N CYS A 99 14.53 11.32 -6.14
CA CYS A 99 14.21 9.90 -6.09
C CYS A 99 14.94 9.12 -7.20
N ARG A 100 14.94 9.62 -8.42
CA ARG A 100 15.66 9.02 -9.56
C ARG A 100 17.16 8.93 -9.31
N GLU A 101 17.79 10.00 -8.82
CA GLU A 101 19.23 10.05 -8.47
C GLU A 101 19.61 9.03 -7.39
N ASN A 102 18.64 8.62 -6.56
CA ASN A 102 18.84 7.66 -5.48
C ASN A 102 18.27 6.26 -5.78
N ASN A 103 17.88 5.97 -7.02
CA ASN A 103 17.28 4.70 -7.46
C ASN A 103 16.01 4.33 -6.67
N ILE A 104 15.19 5.32 -6.35
CA ILE A 104 13.91 5.14 -5.66
C ILE A 104 12.78 5.39 -6.68
N ARG A 105 11.94 4.37 -6.90
CA ARG A 105 10.69 4.50 -7.64
C ARG A 105 9.73 5.35 -6.84
N LEU A 106 9.28 6.48 -7.40
CA LEU A 106 8.35 7.39 -6.75
C LEU A 106 6.95 7.17 -7.30
N VAL A 107 6.01 6.82 -6.42
CA VAL A 107 4.62 6.50 -6.78
C VAL A 107 3.68 7.45 -6.07
N PRO A 108 2.88 8.26 -6.77
CA PRO A 108 1.87 9.09 -6.16
C PRO A 108 0.68 8.26 -5.67
N HIS A 109 0.04 8.73 -4.60
CA HIS A 109 -1.13 8.11 -4.00
C HIS A 109 -2.23 9.14 -3.78
N ILE A 110 -3.45 8.77 -4.13
CA ILE A 110 -4.70 9.42 -3.73
C ILE A 110 -5.63 8.34 -3.21
N ASN A 111 -6.30 8.59 -2.10
CA ASN A 111 -7.38 7.71 -1.66
C ASN A 111 -8.60 7.87 -2.56
N LEU A 112 -8.86 6.85 -3.38
CA LEU A 112 -10.04 6.75 -4.23
C LEU A 112 -11.10 5.86 -3.58
N LEU A 113 -12.34 6.03 -3.98
CA LEU A 113 -13.56 5.41 -3.47
C LEU A 113 -13.82 5.75 -1.99
N GLY A 114 -13.06 5.17 -1.05
CA GLY A 114 -13.10 5.49 0.38
C GLY A 114 -12.34 6.76 0.76
N HIS A 115 -12.30 7.05 2.06
CA HIS A 115 -11.58 8.22 2.61
C HIS A 115 -11.97 9.58 2.03
N GLN A 116 -13.20 9.72 1.54
CA GLN A 116 -13.73 11.02 1.08
C GLN A 116 -14.19 11.92 2.23
N SER A 117 -13.96 11.49 3.46
CA SER A 117 -14.05 12.29 4.68
C SER A 117 -13.07 11.79 5.72
N TRP A 118 -12.75 12.62 6.70
CA TRP A 118 -11.94 12.25 7.86
C TRP A 118 -12.48 12.91 9.10
N ALA A 119 -12.93 12.14 10.08
CA ALA A 119 -13.62 12.65 11.27
C ALA A 119 -14.75 13.60 10.90
N LYS A 120 -14.69 14.86 11.33
CA LYS A 120 -15.71 15.90 11.07
C LYS A 120 -15.54 16.64 9.75
N LYS A 121 -14.59 16.26 8.91
CA LYS A 121 -14.27 16.96 7.67
C LYS A 121 -14.61 16.14 6.45
N THR A 122 -15.48 16.65 5.61
CA THR A 122 -15.68 16.12 4.24
C THR A 122 -14.49 16.52 3.38
N GLY A 123 -13.98 15.57 2.60
CA GLY A 123 -12.87 15.78 1.67
C GLY A 123 -13.23 16.71 0.52
N PRO A 124 -12.24 17.28 -0.19
CA PRO A 124 -12.48 18.19 -1.30
C PRO A 124 -13.43 17.63 -2.36
N LEU A 125 -13.25 16.38 -2.78
CA LEU A 125 -14.08 15.79 -3.83
C LEU A 125 -15.59 15.83 -3.50
N LEU A 126 -16.00 15.36 -2.32
CA LEU A 126 -17.41 15.36 -1.93
C LEU A 126 -17.92 16.74 -1.46
N ARG A 127 -17.02 17.67 -1.14
CA ARG A 127 -17.39 19.05 -0.84
C ARG A 127 -17.74 19.81 -2.12
N GLU A 128 -16.94 19.65 -3.17
CA GLU A 128 -17.14 20.32 -4.47
C GLU A 128 -18.19 19.61 -5.35
N TYR A 129 -18.27 18.27 -5.23
CA TYR A 129 -19.20 17.41 -5.99
C TYR A 129 -20.05 16.56 -5.03
N PRO A 130 -20.97 17.18 -4.25
CA PRO A 130 -21.77 16.45 -3.25
C PRO A 130 -22.71 15.40 -3.85
N GLU A 131 -23.02 15.48 -5.14
CA GLU A 131 -23.79 14.47 -5.88
C GLU A 131 -23.08 13.13 -6.03
N PHE A 132 -21.77 13.07 -5.78
CA PHE A 132 -20.99 11.82 -5.79
C PHE A 132 -21.12 11.05 -4.47
N ASP A 133 -21.60 11.69 -3.40
CA ASP A 133 -21.66 11.10 -2.07
C ASP A 133 -22.57 9.86 -2.02
N GLU A 134 -22.02 8.76 -1.55
CA GLU A 134 -22.76 7.49 -1.36
C GLU A 134 -23.78 7.56 -0.23
N THR A 135 -23.54 8.43 0.76
CA THR A 135 -24.35 8.58 1.98
C THR A 135 -24.60 10.05 2.32
N PRO A 136 -25.37 10.78 1.51
CA PRO A 136 -25.58 12.23 1.70
C PRO A 136 -26.30 12.60 2.99
N SER A 137 -27.05 11.68 3.63
CA SER A 137 -27.69 11.92 4.93
C SER A 137 -26.73 11.86 6.09
N VAL A 138 -25.57 11.19 5.94
CA VAL A 138 -24.55 11.10 6.96
C VAL A 138 -23.74 12.40 6.99
N LYS A 139 -23.95 13.22 8.02
CA LYS A 139 -23.29 14.52 8.18
C LYS A 139 -22.03 14.36 9.05
N THR A 140 -20.87 14.53 8.45
CA THR A 140 -19.59 14.35 9.16
C THR A 140 -19.38 15.37 10.26
N GLU A 141 -19.85 16.59 10.10
CA GLU A 141 -19.80 17.68 11.09
C GLU A 141 -20.58 17.38 12.37
N GLU A 142 -21.59 16.51 12.30
CA GLU A 142 -22.42 16.09 13.43
C GLU A 142 -21.80 14.96 14.25
N TYR A 143 -20.67 14.39 13.81
CA TYR A 143 -20.03 13.29 14.54
C TYR A 143 -19.52 13.74 15.90
N GLU A 144 -19.91 13.01 16.94
CA GLU A 144 -19.37 13.17 18.28
C GLU A 144 -18.32 12.08 18.55
N GLY A 145 -17.11 12.51 18.88
CA GLY A 145 -16.01 11.61 19.16
C GLY A 145 -15.33 11.04 17.92
N TRP A 146 -14.41 10.15 18.16
CA TRP A 146 -13.62 9.44 17.16
C TRP A 146 -13.48 7.95 17.54
N PRO A 147 -13.83 7.02 16.69
CA PRO A 147 -14.61 7.18 15.46
C PRO A 147 -16.03 7.71 15.74
N ASN A 148 -16.83 7.97 14.68
CA ASN A 148 -18.23 8.43 14.86
C ASN A 148 -19.07 7.38 15.63
N PRO A 149 -20.35 7.70 16.03
CA PRO A 149 -21.17 6.78 16.83
C PRO A 149 -21.38 5.39 16.21
N GLN A 150 -21.31 5.28 14.88
CA GLN A 150 -21.36 4.00 14.15
C GLN A 150 -20.02 3.28 14.09
N GLY A 151 -18.96 3.82 14.68
CA GLY A 151 -17.59 3.27 14.63
C GLY A 151 -16.84 3.54 13.32
N LEU A 152 -17.44 4.24 12.38
CA LEU A 152 -16.91 4.51 11.04
C LEU A 152 -16.58 5.99 10.88
N TYR A 153 -15.65 6.36 10.01
CA TYR A 153 -15.17 7.73 9.88
C TYR A 153 -14.94 8.22 8.45
N CYS A 154 -14.96 7.34 7.46
CA CYS A 154 -14.76 7.74 6.09
C CYS A 154 -15.98 7.48 5.23
N LYS A 155 -16.31 8.49 4.41
CA LYS A 155 -17.32 8.41 3.35
C LYS A 155 -16.70 7.85 2.08
N SER A 156 -17.57 7.39 1.18
CA SER A 156 -17.19 6.96 -0.16
C SER A 156 -17.93 7.77 -1.20
N TYR A 157 -17.36 7.92 -2.38
CA TYR A 157 -18.15 8.34 -3.54
C TYR A 157 -18.88 7.14 -4.17
N CYS A 158 -19.97 7.41 -4.89
CA CYS A 158 -20.68 6.40 -5.65
C CYS A 158 -19.91 6.04 -6.93
N PRO A 159 -19.39 4.80 -7.07
CA PRO A 159 -18.60 4.40 -8.25
C PRO A 159 -19.42 4.35 -9.54
N LEU A 160 -20.74 4.35 -9.43
CA LEU A 160 -21.66 4.33 -10.58
C LEU A 160 -22.18 5.73 -10.97
N HIS A 161 -21.63 6.80 -10.37
CA HIS A 161 -21.98 8.15 -10.82
C HIS A 161 -21.36 8.40 -12.20
N PRO A 162 -22.14 8.84 -13.22
CA PRO A 162 -21.65 8.94 -14.60
C PRO A 162 -20.49 9.92 -14.80
N ASP A 163 -20.33 10.87 -13.88
CA ASP A 163 -19.33 11.93 -13.99
C ASP A 163 -18.13 11.74 -13.04
N VAL A 164 -18.21 10.81 -12.05
CA VAL A 164 -17.13 10.67 -11.06
C VAL A 164 -15.80 10.31 -11.70
N HIS A 165 -15.80 9.38 -12.64
CA HIS A 165 -14.57 8.95 -13.33
C HIS A 165 -13.97 10.04 -14.22
N LYS A 166 -14.77 10.99 -14.76
CA LYS A 166 -14.23 12.13 -15.51
C LYS A 166 -13.29 12.96 -14.63
N ILE A 167 -13.76 13.30 -13.43
CA ILE A 167 -13.00 14.13 -12.48
C ILE A 167 -11.80 13.34 -11.93
N VAL A 168 -12.07 12.12 -11.44
CA VAL A 168 -11.05 11.29 -10.78
C VAL A 168 -9.91 10.94 -11.75
N PHE A 169 -10.22 10.56 -13.00
CA PHE A 169 -9.19 10.16 -13.96
C PHE A 169 -8.36 11.34 -14.47
N GLU A 170 -8.95 12.52 -14.65
CA GLU A 170 -8.18 13.73 -14.99
C GLU A 170 -7.19 14.10 -13.89
N VAL A 171 -7.59 14.00 -12.62
CA VAL A 171 -6.70 14.22 -11.46
C VAL A 171 -5.60 13.16 -11.38
N VAL A 172 -5.94 11.88 -11.57
CA VAL A 172 -4.97 10.78 -11.57
C VAL A 172 -3.94 10.92 -12.69
N ASP A 173 -4.39 11.26 -13.91
CA ASP A 173 -3.51 11.43 -15.06
C ASP A 173 -2.55 12.59 -14.86
N GLU A 174 -3.05 13.77 -14.44
CA GLU A 174 -2.21 14.92 -14.15
C GLU A 174 -1.15 14.60 -13.11
N LEU A 175 -1.55 13.92 -12.03
CA LEU A 175 -0.63 13.56 -10.96
C LEU A 175 0.44 12.56 -11.45
N CYS A 176 0.05 11.51 -12.16
CA CYS A 176 1.00 10.56 -12.73
C CYS A 176 1.98 11.21 -13.70
N ASP A 177 1.50 12.16 -14.51
CA ASP A 177 2.32 12.85 -15.50
C ASP A 177 3.36 13.78 -14.86
N VAL A 178 2.98 14.54 -13.83
CA VAL A 178 3.93 15.42 -13.14
C VAL A 178 4.95 14.62 -12.33
N PHE A 179 4.54 13.49 -11.74
CA PHE A 179 5.43 12.57 -11.01
C PHE A 179 6.30 11.72 -11.93
N LYS A 180 6.05 11.73 -13.26
CA LYS A 180 6.72 10.82 -14.22
C LYS A 180 6.63 9.36 -13.77
N SER A 181 5.50 8.98 -13.19
CA SER A 181 5.34 7.68 -12.55
C SER A 181 4.78 6.63 -13.51
N ASP A 182 5.36 5.43 -13.44
CA ASP A 182 4.88 4.21 -14.11
C ASP A 182 3.90 3.42 -13.25
N ALA A 183 3.46 3.98 -12.11
CA ALA A 183 2.49 3.38 -11.22
C ALA A 183 1.67 4.44 -10.48
N PHE A 184 0.53 4.01 -9.94
CA PHE A 184 -0.34 4.83 -9.11
C PHE A 184 -0.90 3.98 -7.96
N HIS A 185 -0.91 4.53 -6.76
CA HIS A 185 -1.55 3.91 -5.61
C HIS A 185 -2.92 4.54 -5.38
N ALA A 186 -3.96 3.76 -5.63
CA ALA A 186 -5.34 4.25 -5.63
C ALA A 186 -6.01 4.26 -4.24
N GLY A 187 -5.30 3.91 -3.17
CA GLY A 187 -5.90 3.76 -1.84
C GLY A 187 -6.83 2.57 -1.77
N MET A 188 -8.14 2.78 -1.84
CA MET A 188 -9.19 1.76 -1.85
C MET A 188 -9.39 1.05 -0.50
N ASP A 189 -8.76 1.56 0.56
CA ASP A 189 -8.89 1.07 1.94
C ASP A 189 -10.13 1.64 2.64
N GLU A 190 -10.53 0.95 3.69
CA GLU A 190 -11.57 1.37 4.63
C GLU A 190 -12.87 1.84 3.95
N VAL A 191 -13.25 1.19 2.85
CA VAL A 191 -14.52 1.42 2.14
C VAL A 191 -15.65 0.78 2.94
N PHE A 192 -16.20 1.54 3.88
CA PHE A 192 -17.27 1.09 4.76
C PHE A 192 -18.65 1.29 4.14
N TYR A 193 -18.88 2.44 3.51
CA TYR A 193 -20.13 2.81 2.86
C TYR A 193 -20.04 2.51 1.36
N LEU A 194 -20.81 1.53 0.89
CA LEU A 194 -20.88 1.15 -0.52
C LEU A 194 -22.16 0.35 -0.75
N GLY A 195 -22.92 0.67 -1.79
CA GLY A 195 -24.20 0.03 -2.08
C GLY A 195 -25.28 0.38 -1.05
N GLU A 196 -25.21 1.57 -0.46
CA GLU A 196 -26.09 2.03 0.61
C GLU A 196 -27.49 2.40 0.08
N LYS A 197 -28.49 2.26 0.97
CA LYS A 197 -29.92 2.45 0.60
C LYS A 197 -30.23 3.85 0.04
N GLU A 198 -29.46 4.84 0.41
CA GLU A 198 -29.64 6.23 -0.02
C GLU A 198 -29.12 6.47 -1.44
N CYS A 199 -28.16 5.68 -1.89
CA CYS A 199 -27.59 5.89 -3.20
C CYS A 199 -28.56 5.44 -4.31
N PRO A 200 -29.04 6.35 -5.17
CA PRO A 200 -30.03 5.99 -6.20
C PRO A 200 -29.47 5.08 -7.30
N ARG A 201 -28.15 4.87 -7.36
CA ARG A 201 -27.47 4.13 -8.43
C ARG A 201 -27.02 2.74 -8.01
N CYS A 202 -26.47 2.62 -6.80
CA CYS A 202 -25.86 1.36 -6.34
C CYS A 202 -26.66 0.67 -5.22
N ASN A 203 -27.79 1.26 -4.77
CA ASN A 203 -28.67 0.68 -3.76
C ASN A 203 -29.04 -0.78 -4.07
N GLY A 204 -28.74 -1.65 -3.09
CA GLY A 204 -29.07 -3.08 -3.17
C GLY A 204 -28.18 -3.91 -4.11
N MET A 205 -27.18 -3.30 -4.74
CA MET A 205 -26.18 -4.04 -5.53
C MET A 205 -25.20 -4.78 -4.62
N ASP A 206 -24.60 -5.84 -5.15
CA ASP A 206 -23.57 -6.60 -4.44
C ASP A 206 -22.32 -5.75 -4.22
N LYS A 207 -21.90 -5.62 -2.95
CA LYS A 207 -20.77 -4.76 -2.57
C LYS A 207 -19.43 -5.26 -3.13
N ALA A 208 -19.26 -6.57 -3.32
CA ALA A 208 -18.07 -7.10 -3.95
C ALA A 208 -18.00 -6.78 -5.44
N GLU A 209 -19.15 -6.84 -6.13
CA GLU A 209 -19.23 -6.45 -7.55
C GLU A 209 -18.99 -4.95 -7.74
N LEU A 210 -19.55 -4.11 -6.86
CA LEU A 210 -19.32 -2.66 -6.87
C LEU A 210 -17.83 -2.35 -6.65
N TYR A 211 -17.23 -2.92 -5.60
CA TYR A 211 -15.82 -2.72 -5.29
C TYR A 211 -14.90 -3.21 -6.42
N ALA A 212 -15.14 -4.43 -6.91
CA ALA A 212 -14.37 -4.97 -8.02
C ALA A 212 -14.58 -4.20 -9.33
N GLY A 213 -15.77 -3.66 -9.53
CA GLY A 213 -16.09 -2.78 -10.67
C GLY A 213 -15.25 -1.52 -10.66
N GLU A 214 -15.16 -0.86 -9.51
CA GLU A 214 -14.34 0.35 -9.34
C GLU A 214 -12.84 0.04 -9.49
N VAL A 215 -12.35 -1.03 -8.85
CA VAL A 215 -10.96 -1.47 -9.04
C VAL A 215 -10.64 -1.70 -10.51
N ARG A 216 -11.52 -2.37 -11.26
CA ARG A 216 -11.31 -2.60 -12.70
C ARG A 216 -11.33 -1.29 -13.50
N ALA A 217 -12.26 -0.37 -13.22
CA ALA A 217 -12.34 0.89 -13.93
C ALA A 217 -11.05 1.71 -13.79
N ILE A 218 -10.51 1.81 -12.57
CA ILE A 218 -9.25 2.51 -12.30
C ILE A 218 -8.07 1.75 -12.94
N HIS A 219 -8.01 0.43 -12.78
CA HIS A 219 -6.96 -0.41 -13.36
C HIS A 219 -6.90 -0.26 -14.89
N ASP A 220 -8.04 -0.40 -15.57
CA ASP A 220 -8.11 -0.35 -17.03
C ASP A 220 -7.74 1.03 -17.56
N HIS A 221 -8.12 2.09 -16.84
CA HIS A 221 -7.70 3.47 -17.15
C HIS A 221 -6.17 3.62 -17.04
N LEU A 222 -5.57 3.19 -15.94
CA LEU A 222 -4.11 3.24 -15.74
C LEU A 222 -3.35 2.41 -16.79
N ALA A 223 -3.90 1.24 -17.15
CA ALA A 223 -3.31 0.35 -18.14
C ALA A 223 -3.23 0.97 -19.54
N LEU A 224 -4.12 1.89 -19.92
CA LEU A 224 -4.04 2.63 -21.19
C LEU A 224 -2.72 3.39 -21.34
N SER A 225 -2.13 3.82 -20.23
CA SER A 225 -0.83 4.52 -20.17
C SER A 225 0.31 3.61 -19.68
N GLY A 226 0.10 2.29 -19.58
CA GLY A 226 1.08 1.32 -19.10
C GLY A 226 1.47 1.48 -17.64
N ARG A 227 0.59 2.06 -16.81
CA ARG A 227 0.83 2.32 -15.38
C ARG A 227 0.32 1.16 -14.53
N GLN A 228 1.13 0.71 -13.58
CA GLN A 228 0.75 -0.32 -12.60
C GLN A 228 -0.16 0.27 -11.53
N MET A 229 -1.25 -0.42 -11.21
CA MET A 229 -2.11 -0.08 -10.06
C MET A 229 -1.58 -0.70 -8.76
N MET A 230 -1.65 0.05 -7.66
CA MET A 230 -1.43 -0.40 -6.29
C MET A 230 -2.66 -0.05 -5.44
N ILE A 231 -3.04 -0.91 -4.50
CA ILE A 231 -4.14 -0.67 -3.54
C ILE A 231 -3.79 -1.23 -2.16
N TRP A 232 -4.46 -0.72 -1.13
CA TRP A 232 -4.47 -1.37 0.20
C TRP A 232 -5.32 -2.64 0.17
N GLY A 233 -4.94 -3.65 0.97
CA GLY A 233 -5.47 -5.01 0.88
C GLY A 233 -6.69 -5.30 1.75
N ASP A 234 -6.99 -4.47 2.75
CA ASP A 234 -7.97 -4.73 3.81
C ASP A 234 -9.38 -5.10 3.30
N ARG A 235 -9.87 -4.43 2.25
CA ARG A 235 -11.21 -4.72 1.70
C ARG A 235 -11.30 -6.05 0.95
N LEU A 236 -10.18 -6.75 0.74
CA LEU A 236 -10.10 -8.07 0.09
C LEU A 236 -9.94 -9.23 1.09
N LEU A 237 -9.97 -8.96 2.38
CA LEU A 237 -9.91 -9.94 3.46
C LEU A 237 -11.25 -10.02 4.20
N ASP A 238 -11.70 -11.24 4.53
CA ASP A 238 -12.88 -11.44 5.38
C ASP A 238 -12.52 -11.24 6.85
N GLY A 239 -12.94 -10.14 7.44
CA GLY A 239 -12.63 -9.77 8.81
C GLY A 239 -13.20 -10.72 9.85
N ARG A 240 -14.31 -11.40 9.56
CA ARG A 240 -14.94 -12.37 10.47
C ARG A 240 -14.18 -13.69 10.49
N THR A 241 -13.84 -14.20 9.31
CA THR A 241 -13.11 -15.46 9.15
C THR A 241 -11.67 -15.36 9.64
N THR A 242 -11.00 -14.24 9.37
CA THR A 242 -9.61 -14.01 9.76
C THR A 242 -9.44 -13.56 11.21
N GLY A 243 -10.49 -12.96 11.81
CA GLY A 243 -10.42 -12.32 13.12
C GLY A 243 -9.68 -10.98 13.12
N LEU A 244 -9.36 -10.42 11.95
CA LEU A 244 -8.68 -9.13 11.82
C LEU A 244 -9.55 -7.93 12.18
N GLY A 245 -10.88 -8.13 12.19
CA GLY A 245 -11.83 -7.07 12.52
C GLY A 245 -12.21 -6.22 11.31
N GLU A 246 -12.91 -5.12 11.58
CA GLU A 246 -13.51 -4.27 10.53
C GLU A 246 -12.53 -3.28 9.89
N TRP A 247 -11.48 -2.92 10.64
CA TRP A 247 -10.48 -1.95 10.17
C TRP A 247 -9.48 -2.61 9.22
N GLU A 248 -8.80 -3.66 9.68
CA GLU A 248 -7.78 -4.36 8.91
C GLU A 248 -8.34 -5.39 7.90
N ALA A 249 -9.69 -5.50 7.80
CA ALA A 249 -10.39 -6.38 6.88
C ALA A 249 -11.85 -5.94 6.67
N SER A 250 -12.62 -6.63 5.85
CA SER A 250 -13.98 -6.27 5.47
C SER A 250 -15.03 -7.01 6.29
N TYR A 251 -16.02 -6.28 6.83
CA TYR A 251 -17.27 -6.83 7.37
C TYR A 251 -18.46 -6.65 6.42
N ASN A 252 -18.35 -5.80 5.42
CA ASN A 252 -19.45 -5.46 4.52
C ASN A 252 -19.54 -6.32 3.25
N GLY A 253 -18.69 -7.37 3.13
CA GLY A 253 -18.76 -8.36 2.06
C GLY A 253 -17.93 -8.03 0.82
N THR A 254 -17.19 -6.93 0.78
CA THR A 254 -16.28 -6.56 -0.33
C THR A 254 -15.15 -7.57 -0.53
N TRP A 255 -14.78 -8.34 0.50
CA TRP A 255 -13.70 -9.32 0.46
C TRP A 255 -13.82 -10.35 -0.67
N ARG A 256 -15.04 -10.65 -1.14
CA ARG A 256 -15.27 -11.56 -2.28
C ARG A 256 -14.74 -11.00 -3.62
N ALA A 257 -14.48 -9.69 -3.67
CA ALA A 257 -13.89 -9.04 -4.85
C ALA A 257 -12.49 -9.56 -5.20
N ILE A 258 -11.78 -10.20 -4.28
CA ILE A 258 -10.42 -10.72 -4.50
C ILE A 258 -10.30 -11.60 -5.74
N ASP A 259 -11.32 -12.37 -6.08
CA ASP A 259 -11.34 -13.23 -7.25
C ASP A 259 -11.89 -12.54 -8.51
N MET A 260 -12.36 -11.28 -8.40
CA MET A 260 -12.98 -10.50 -9.47
C MET A 260 -12.08 -9.40 -10.04
N ILE A 261 -10.95 -9.13 -9.41
CA ILE A 261 -10.01 -8.06 -9.80
C ILE A 261 -8.85 -8.58 -10.64
N PRO A 262 -8.20 -7.72 -11.47
CA PRO A 262 -6.98 -8.04 -12.20
C PRO A 262 -5.86 -8.55 -11.30
N LYS A 263 -5.03 -9.48 -11.80
CA LYS A 263 -4.02 -10.19 -10.98
C LYS A 263 -2.61 -9.59 -11.07
N ASP A 264 -2.45 -8.43 -11.66
CA ASP A 264 -1.23 -7.64 -11.77
C ASP A 264 -1.21 -6.41 -10.83
N ILE A 265 -2.32 -6.16 -10.12
CA ILE A 265 -2.42 -5.11 -9.09
C ILE A 265 -1.53 -5.47 -7.90
N LEU A 266 -0.65 -4.56 -7.47
CA LEU A 266 0.15 -4.74 -6.27
C LEU A 266 -0.68 -4.45 -5.02
N ILE A 267 -0.85 -5.47 -4.18
CA ILE A 267 -1.55 -5.35 -2.91
C ILE A 267 -0.59 -4.88 -1.82
N CYS A 268 -0.93 -3.78 -1.16
CA CYS A 268 -0.26 -3.26 0.03
C CYS A 268 -1.03 -3.77 1.27
N ASP A 269 -0.55 -4.84 1.87
CA ASP A 269 -1.23 -5.59 2.93
C ASP A 269 -0.77 -5.09 4.31
N TRP A 270 -1.61 -4.26 4.96
CA TRP A 270 -1.24 -3.56 6.18
C TRP A 270 -1.80 -4.21 7.45
N HIS A 271 -0.89 -4.52 8.38
CA HIS A 271 -1.19 -5.01 9.72
C HIS A 271 -0.16 -4.47 10.72
N TYR A 272 -0.60 -3.97 11.88
CA TYR A 272 0.26 -3.17 12.76
C TYR A 272 0.57 -3.81 14.09
N VAL A 273 -0.26 -4.77 14.52
CA VAL A 273 -0.13 -5.41 15.84
C VAL A 273 0.74 -6.67 15.77
N ARG A 274 0.70 -7.38 14.65
CA ARG A 274 1.42 -8.64 14.43
C ARG A 274 1.76 -8.82 12.95
N SER A 275 2.66 -9.77 12.67
CA SER A 275 2.91 -10.22 11.29
C SER A 275 1.89 -11.32 10.96
N ASP A 276 0.95 -11.03 10.08
CA ASP A 276 -0.12 -11.93 9.66
C ASP A 276 0.26 -12.72 8.40
N LEU A 277 -0.46 -13.84 8.16
CA LEU A 277 -0.28 -14.69 6.97
C LEU A 277 -1.05 -14.20 5.74
N SER A 278 -1.69 -13.05 5.82
CA SER A 278 -2.51 -12.44 4.77
C SER A 278 -1.71 -12.22 3.47
N GLY A 279 -0.44 -11.82 3.57
CA GLY A 279 0.43 -11.71 2.41
C GLY A 279 0.58 -13.05 1.65
N VAL A 280 0.69 -14.17 2.36
CA VAL A 280 0.72 -15.51 1.73
C VAL A 280 -0.62 -15.83 1.05
N PHE A 281 -1.73 -15.46 1.68
CA PHE A 281 -3.06 -15.64 1.09
C PHE A 281 -3.20 -14.86 -0.24
N PHE A 282 -2.78 -13.58 -0.29
CA PHE A 282 -2.79 -12.80 -1.53
C PHE A 282 -1.92 -13.43 -2.62
N ALA A 283 -0.72 -13.88 -2.26
CA ALA A 283 0.18 -14.54 -3.21
C ALA A 283 -0.41 -15.83 -3.77
N MET A 284 -1.10 -16.63 -2.94
CA MET A 284 -1.82 -17.84 -3.38
C MET A 284 -3.05 -17.54 -4.23
N LYS A 285 -3.63 -16.35 -4.10
CA LYS A 285 -4.68 -15.83 -5.00
C LYS A 285 -4.11 -15.28 -6.34
N GLY A 286 -2.79 -15.35 -6.52
CA GLY A 286 -2.09 -14.89 -7.72
C GLY A 286 -1.82 -13.38 -7.77
N LEU A 287 -2.03 -12.67 -6.68
CA LEU A 287 -1.81 -11.23 -6.56
C LEU A 287 -0.38 -10.93 -6.05
N PRO A 288 0.38 -10.04 -6.69
CA PRO A 288 1.61 -9.53 -6.09
C PRO A 288 1.28 -8.73 -4.82
N VAL A 289 2.09 -8.92 -3.77
CA VAL A 289 1.82 -8.35 -2.46
C VAL A 289 3.09 -7.89 -1.76
N VAL A 290 2.98 -6.79 -1.01
CA VAL A 290 3.95 -6.33 -0.03
C VAL A 290 3.29 -6.28 1.35
N SER A 291 3.99 -6.74 2.40
CA SER A 291 3.53 -6.52 3.77
C SER A 291 3.82 -5.09 4.19
N CYS A 292 2.88 -4.49 4.94
CA CYS A 292 2.99 -3.10 5.37
C CYS A 292 2.91 -2.99 6.89
N GLY A 293 3.97 -2.46 7.52
CA GLY A 293 4.05 -2.24 8.96
C GLY A 293 4.00 -0.76 9.35
N TYR A 294 3.87 -0.51 10.67
CA TYR A 294 3.77 0.85 11.22
C TYR A 294 4.54 0.96 12.56
N GLN A 295 4.02 1.60 13.56
CA GLN A 295 4.64 2.07 14.80
C GLN A 295 5.36 1.03 15.68
N ASN A 296 5.13 -0.26 15.50
CA ASN A 296 5.78 -1.30 16.29
C ASN A 296 7.08 -1.78 15.63
N PRO A 297 8.26 -1.54 16.22
CA PRO A 297 9.54 -1.92 15.63
C PRO A 297 9.70 -3.43 15.46
N GLU A 298 9.26 -4.21 16.46
CA GLU A 298 9.40 -5.68 16.44
C GLU A 298 8.51 -6.29 15.38
N THR A 299 7.23 -5.89 15.34
CA THR A 299 6.29 -6.34 14.31
C THR A 299 6.78 -5.97 12.90
N SER A 300 7.23 -4.74 12.71
CA SER A 300 7.70 -4.25 11.40
C SER A 300 8.94 -5.03 10.91
N VAL A 301 9.90 -5.27 11.78
CA VAL A 301 11.09 -6.08 11.43
C VAL A 301 10.71 -7.55 11.22
N GLN A 302 9.75 -8.08 12.01
CA GLN A 302 9.28 -9.45 11.82
C GLN A 302 8.59 -9.63 10.46
N GLN A 303 7.78 -8.68 10.01
CA GLN A 303 7.16 -8.72 8.68
C GLN A 303 8.21 -8.77 7.55
N VAL A 304 9.33 -8.04 7.68
CA VAL A 304 10.44 -8.14 6.71
C VAL A 304 11.04 -9.55 6.72
N LYS A 305 11.32 -10.11 7.92
CA LYS A 305 11.88 -11.47 8.06
C LYS A 305 10.95 -12.52 7.48
N ASP A 306 9.67 -12.44 7.78
CA ASP A 306 8.67 -13.39 7.32
C ASP A 306 8.54 -13.34 5.79
N MET A 307 8.55 -12.15 5.19
CA MET A 307 8.52 -12.01 3.74
C MET A 307 9.74 -12.69 3.08
N VAL A 308 10.93 -12.49 3.60
CA VAL A 308 12.16 -13.17 3.13
C VAL A 308 12.03 -14.69 3.30
N GLN A 309 11.56 -15.15 4.45
CA GLN A 309 11.37 -16.57 4.74
C GLN A 309 10.33 -17.20 3.82
N PHE A 310 9.14 -16.62 3.67
CA PHE A 310 8.07 -17.13 2.81
C PHE A 310 8.52 -17.24 1.35
N ARG A 311 9.24 -16.24 0.84
CA ARG A 311 9.82 -16.28 -0.50
C ARG A 311 10.80 -17.45 -0.68
N SER A 312 11.58 -17.78 0.36
CA SER A 312 12.57 -18.86 0.30
C SER A 312 11.98 -20.26 0.43
N GLN A 313 10.79 -20.39 1.03
CA GLN A 313 10.17 -21.67 1.40
C GLN A 313 8.98 -22.07 0.52
N THR A 314 8.72 -21.33 -0.56
CA THR A 314 7.58 -21.61 -1.44
C THR A 314 8.03 -21.88 -2.88
N THR A 315 7.07 -22.20 -3.77
CA THR A 315 7.33 -22.36 -5.18
C THR A 315 7.80 -21.07 -5.83
N GLN A 316 8.54 -21.14 -6.92
CA GLN A 316 9.00 -19.95 -7.65
C GLN A 316 7.83 -19.04 -8.09
N VAL A 317 6.69 -19.63 -8.47
CA VAL A 317 5.49 -18.90 -8.86
C VAL A 317 4.93 -18.09 -7.69
N THR A 318 4.75 -18.70 -6.51
CA THR A 318 4.27 -18.01 -5.31
C THR A 318 5.31 -17.00 -4.81
N ALA A 319 6.60 -17.35 -4.82
CA ALA A 319 7.69 -16.45 -4.44
C ALA A 319 7.70 -15.17 -5.30
N SER A 320 7.39 -15.28 -6.60
CA SER A 320 7.30 -14.12 -7.49
C SER A 320 6.16 -13.16 -7.13
N LYS A 321 5.18 -13.59 -6.35
CA LYS A 321 4.06 -12.77 -5.88
C LYS A 321 4.34 -12.11 -4.52
N LEU A 322 5.17 -12.69 -3.68
CA LEU A 322 5.62 -12.12 -2.42
C LEU A 322 6.71 -11.08 -2.70
N GLN A 323 6.34 -9.81 -2.93
CA GLN A 323 7.22 -8.80 -3.52
C GLN A 323 8.12 -8.07 -2.50
N GLY A 324 7.74 -7.99 -1.24
CA GLY A 324 8.57 -7.31 -0.26
C GLY A 324 7.81 -6.62 0.86
N TYR A 325 8.36 -5.48 1.29
CA TYR A 325 7.87 -4.75 2.47
C TYR A 325 7.80 -3.26 2.20
N VAL A 326 6.76 -2.61 2.71
CA VAL A 326 6.58 -1.15 2.73
C VAL A 326 6.29 -0.70 4.15
N HIS A 327 7.12 0.18 4.70
CA HIS A 327 6.80 0.82 5.98
C HIS A 327 5.82 1.94 5.78
N THR A 328 4.83 2.11 6.66
CA THR A 328 3.82 3.17 6.55
C THR A 328 4.01 4.23 7.62
N ILE A 329 3.85 5.49 7.27
CA ILE A 329 3.81 6.63 8.19
C ILE A 329 2.52 7.41 7.94
N TRP A 330 1.62 7.43 8.92
CA TRP A 330 0.31 8.08 8.77
C TRP A 330 0.27 9.52 9.22
N SER A 331 1.22 9.94 10.05
CA SER A 331 1.38 11.36 10.41
C SER A 331 1.86 12.20 9.22
N GLY A 332 1.62 13.50 9.24
CA GLY A 332 2.18 14.41 8.24
C GLY A 332 3.71 14.38 8.22
N SER A 333 4.30 14.41 7.03
CA SER A 333 5.75 14.25 6.82
C SER A 333 6.61 15.22 7.63
N GLY A 334 6.22 16.51 7.70
CA GLY A 334 6.96 17.51 8.47
C GLY A 334 6.99 17.20 9.98
N ARG A 335 5.87 16.74 10.55
CA ARG A 335 5.80 16.29 11.95
C ARG A 335 6.67 15.06 12.18
N PHE A 336 6.55 14.07 11.30
CA PHE A 336 7.33 12.85 11.34
C PHE A 336 8.84 13.15 11.27
N LEU A 337 9.29 13.95 10.30
CA LEU A 337 10.71 14.25 10.09
C LEU A 337 11.32 15.05 11.24
N LYS A 338 10.56 15.98 11.83
CA LYS A 338 10.99 16.67 13.04
C LYS A 338 11.22 15.68 14.18
N GLY A 339 10.29 14.74 14.40
CA GLY A 339 10.47 13.66 15.39
C GLY A 339 11.61 12.69 15.04
N TYR A 340 11.85 12.43 13.76
CA TYR A 340 12.92 11.55 13.30
C TYR A 340 14.33 12.10 13.57
N TYR A 341 14.54 13.39 13.34
CA TYR A 341 15.85 14.06 13.51
C TYR A 341 16.06 14.69 14.89
N GLN A 342 14.99 15.11 15.55
CA GLN A 342 15.06 15.64 16.91
C GLN A 342 14.90 14.48 17.89
N LYS A 343 15.73 14.46 18.94
CA LYS A 343 15.51 13.58 20.09
C LYS A 343 14.38 14.14 20.94
N ASP A 344 13.15 14.06 20.44
CA ASP A 344 11.97 14.43 21.23
C ASP A 344 11.77 13.37 22.32
N GLU A 345 11.57 13.76 23.56
CA GLU A 345 11.39 12.85 24.69
C GLU A 345 9.99 12.23 24.74
N ASP A 346 9.04 12.72 23.92
CA ASP A 346 7.69 12.18 23.86
C ASP A 346 7.66 10.81 23.14
N PRO A 347 7.37 9.70 23.86
CA PRO A 347 7.38 8.36 23.26
C PRO A 347 6.37 8.16 22.13
N GLN A 348 5.21 8.86 22.16
CA GLN A 348 4.18 8.74 21.12
C GLN A 348 4.59 9.48 19.83
N LYS A 349 5.23 10.63 19.94
CA LYS A 349 5.75 11.36 18.77
C LYS A 349 6.91 10.64 18.10
N ASN A 350 7.59 9.76 18.84
CA ASN A 350 8.76 9.03 18.36
C ASN A 350 8.48 7.59 17.91
N SER A 351 7.25 7.06 18.07
CA SER A 351 6.92 5.67 17.70
C SER A 351 7.14 5.41 16.21
N ASP A 352 6.66 6.30 15.34
CA ASP A 352 6.83 6.22 13.89
C ASP A 352 8.33 6.18 13.51
N ALA A 353 9.12 7.08 14.12
CA ALA A 353 10.55 7.17 13.86
C ALA A 353 11.31 5.94 14.38
N LYS A 354 10.94 5.38 15.53
CA LYS A 354 11.60 4.19 16.11
C LYS A 354 11.39 2.97 15.24
N ALA A 355 10.16 2.73 14.80
CA ALA A 355 9.84 1.58 13.96
C ALA A 355 10.57 1.67 12.61
N LEU A 356 10.52 2.82 11.94
CA LEU A 356 11.24 2.99 10.68
C LEU A 356 12.76 2.84 10.86
N LYS A 357 13.36 3.43 11.91
CA LYS A 357 14.81 3.26 12.18
C LYS A 357 15.20 1.80 12.35
N ALA A 358 14.38 1.00 13.04
CA ALA A 358 14.61 -0.43 13.21
C ALA A 358 14.57 -1.18 11.86
N VAL A 359 13.57 -0.87 11.02
CA VAL A 359 13.46 -1.44 9.67
C VAL A 359 14.66 -1.05 8.80
N LEU A 360 15.03 0.24 8.74
CA LEU A 360 16.17 0.70 7.94
C LEU A 360 17.49 0.08 8.40
N ALA A 361 17.67 -0.11 9.71
CA ALA A 361 18.84 -0.82 10.27
C ALA A 361 18.87 -2.28 9.80
N TYR A 362 17.73 -2.97 9.89
CA TYR A 362 17.64 -4.38 9.46
C TYR A 362 17.85 -4.54 7.94
N LEU A 363 17.33 -3.63 7.11
CA LEU A 363 17.58 -3.64 5.66
C LEU A 363 19.08 -3.47 5.33
N LYS A 364 19.80 -2.61 6.09
CA LYS A 364 21.26 -2.44 5.95
C LYS A 364 22.03 -3.72 6.34
N GLU A 365 21.57 -4.46 7.35
CA GLU A 365 22.13 -5.76 7.73
C GLU A 365 21.88 -6.81 6.63
N LEU A 366 20.63 -6.95 6.21
CA LEU A 366 20.22 -7.91 5.17
C LEU A 366 20.95 -7.70 3.84
N SER A 367 21.38 -6.47 3.56
CA SER A 367 22.15 -6.13 2.35
C SER A 367 23.62 -6.59 2.38
N LYS A 368 24.15 -7.00 3.55
CA LYS A 368 25.54 -7.47 3.72
C LYS A 368 25.65 -8.99 3.66
N GLU A 369 24.55 -9.68 3.89
CA GLU A 369 24.44 -11.15 3.80
C GLU A 369 24.37 -11.63 2.33
#